data_31a73ac92cacab3e0e004657fcb9fa4b
#
_entry.id   31a73ac92cacab3e0e004657fcb9fa4b
#
_cell.length_a   1.000
_cell.length_b   1.000
_cell.length_c   1.000
_cell.angle_alpha   90.00
_cell.angle_beta   90.00
_cell.angle_gamma   90.00
#
_symmetry.space_group_name_H-M   'P 1'
#
loop_
_entity.id
_entity.type
_entity.pdbx_description
1 polymer ?
#
loop_
_entity_poly.entity_id
_entity_poly.type
_entity_poly.pdbx_seq_one_letter_code
_entity_poly.pdbx_strand_id
1 'polypeptide(L)'
;MIKVLFFAQVRELVNTDSLTLDESFENVEALRAHLAARGERWALALESGKLLAAVNQTLVEFSHPVNAGDEVAFFPPVTGG
;
A
#
# COMPACT_ATOMS: atom_id res chain seq x y z
N MET A 1 -3.20 7.62 -13.34
CA MET A 1 -2.17 7.52 -12.31
C MET A 1 -2.74 7.12 -10.98
N ILE A 2 -2.00 6.37 -10.22
CA ILE A 2 -2.39 5.95 -8.88
C ILE A 2 -1.40 6.56 -7.90
N LYS A 3 -1.91 7.23 -6.87
CA LYS A 3 -1.08 7.78 -5.81
C LYS A 3 -1.03 6.78 -4.66
N VAL A 4 0.17 6.49 -4.17
CA VAL A 4 0.35 5.55 -3.06
C VAL A 4 0.98 6.30 -1.89
N LEU A 5 0.39 6.14 -0.71
CA LEU A 5 0.87 6.77 0.52
C LEU A 5 1.33 5.70 1.50
N PHE A 6 2.39 6.00 2.22
CA PHE A 6 2.93 5.10 3.24
C PHE A 6 2.93 5.82 4.58
N PHE A 7 2.51 5.13 5.62
CA PHE A 7 2.41 5.72 6.95
C PHE A 7 3.16 4.91 7.99
N ALA A 8 3.55 5.60 9.06
CA ALA A 8 4.14 5.00 10.26
C ALA A 8 5.33 4.11 9.92
N GLN A 9 5.35 2.91 10.45
CA GLN A 9 6.45 1.97 10.28
C GLN A 9 6.68 1.58 8.83
N VAL A 10 5.62 1.50 8.03
CA VAL A 10 5.74 1.20 6.61
C VAL A 10 6.56 2.29 5.92
N ARG A 11 6.23 3.54 6.18
CA ARG A 11 6.96 4.69 5.62
C ARG A 11 8.43 4.66 6.01
N GLU A 12 8.71 4.33 7.26
CA GLU A 12 10.09 4.27 7.75
C GLU A 12 10.89 3.18 7.07
N LEU A 13 10.28 2.02 6.87
CA LEU A 13 10.96 0.89 6.25
C LEU A 13 11.28 1.15 4.78
N VAL A 14 10.37 1.75 4.03
CA VAL A 14 10.59 2.02 2.61
C VAL A 14 11.26 3.38 2.37
N ASN A 15 11.38 4.18 3.42
CA ASN A 15 12.00 5.50 3.36
C ASN A 15 11.37 6.38 2.28
N THR A 16 10.04 6.31 2.17
CA THR A 16 9.27 7.01 1.15
C THR A 16 7.92 7.37 1.73
N ASP A 17 7.52 8.63 1.60
CA ASP A 17 6.21 9.09 2.07
C ASP A 17 5.11 8.72 1.09
N SER A 18 5.38 8.90 -0.19
CA SER A 18 4.39 8.67 -1.24
C SER A 18 5.10 8.45 -2.56
N LEU A 19 4.36 7.88 -3.51
CA LEU A 19 4.83 7.77 -4.88
C LEU A 19 3.61 7.72 -5.80
N THR A 20 3.86 7.90 -7.09
CA THR A 20 2.82 7.88 -8.10
C THR A 20 3.20 6.85 -9.15
N LEU A 21 2.23 6.04 -9.56
CA LEU A 21 2.44 5.00 -10.56
C LEU A 21 1.52 5.23 -11.75
N ASP A 22 2.06 5.06 -12.95
CA ASP A 22 1.28 5.14 -14.19
C ASP A 22 0.66 3.81 -14.58
N GLU A 23 1.03 2.76 -13.90
CA GLU A 23 0.57 1.41 -14.19
C GLU A 23 -0.83 1.16 -13.66
N SER A 24 -1.52 0.20 -14.25
CA SER A 24 -2.84 -0.23 -13.79
C SER A 24 -2.71 -1.48 -12.94
N PHE A 25 -3.55 -1.58 -11.92
CA PHE A 25 -3.61 -2.76 -11.05
C PHE A 25 -5.05 -3.19 -10.87
N GLU A 26 -5.26 -4.49 -10.81
CA GLU A 26 -6.60 -5.04 -10.66
C GLU A 26 -7.20 -4.71 -9.29
N ASN A 27 -6.38 -4.82 -8.25
CA ASN A 27 -6.82 -4.61 -6.88
C ASN A 27 -5.65 -4.18 -6.00
N VAL A 28 -5.95 -3.93 -4.73
CA VAL A 28 -4.94 -3.50 -3.76
C VAL A 28 -3.84 -4.56 -3.59
N GLU A 29 -4.22 -5.83 -3.60
CA GLU A 29 -3.24 -6.92 -3.47
C GLU A 29 -2.23 -6.92 -4.62
N ALA A 30 -2.68 -6.71 -5.85
CA ALA A 30 -1.78 -6.63 -7.01
C ALA A 30 -0.81 -5.46 -6.88
N LEU A 31 -1.29 -4.33 -6.39
CA LEU A 31 -0.45 -3.16 -6.13
C LEU A 31 0.57 -3.46 -5.02
N ARG A 32 0.12 -4.06 -3.93
CA ARG A 32 0.99 -4.44 -2.82
C ARG A 32 2.12 -5.36 -3.30
N ALA A 33 1.77 -6.39 -4.05
CA ALA A 33 2.74 -7.35 -4.54
C ALA A 33 3.75 -6.69 -5.49
N HIS A 34 3.28 -5.79 -6.34
CA HIS A 34 4.16 -5.05 -7.25
C HIS A 34 5.19 -4.23 -6.47
N LEU A 35 4.75 -3.53 -5.44
CA LEU A 35 5.64 -2.71 -4.63
C LEU A 35 6.56 -3.57 -3.75
N ALA A 36 6.07 -4.68 -3.23
CA ALA A 36 6.88 -5.57 -2.41
C ALA A 36 8.06 -6.16 -3.20
N ALA A 37 7.93 -6.24 -4.51
CA ALA A 37 8.99 -6.77 -5.37
C ALA A 37 10.13 -5.77 -5.62
N ARG A 38 10.03 -4.55 -5.10
CA ARG A 38 11.05 -3.51 -5.32
C ARG A 38 12.34 -3.76 -4.55
N GLY A 39 12.29 -4.53 -3.47
CA GLY A 39 13.48 -4.84 -2.69
C GLY A 39 13.11 -5.44 -1.34
N GLU A 40 14.12 -5.82 -0.56
CA GLU A 40 13.90 -6.48 0.72
C GLU A 40 13.13 -5.61 1.72
N ARG A 41 13.45 -4.32 1.79
CA ARG A 41 12.75 -3.42 2.71
C ARG A 41 11.29 -3.26 2.31
N TRP A 42 11.03 -3.22 1.02
CA TRP A 42 9.68 -3.12 0.49
C TRP A 42 8.90 -4.40 0.80
N ALA A 43 9.52 -5.56 0.60
CA ALA A 43 8.89 -6.84 0.91
C ALA A 43 8.55 -6.95 2.39
N LEU A 44 9.46 -6.49 3.25
CA LEU A 44 9.25 -6.53 4.70
C LEU A 44 8.14 -5.57 5.12
N ALA A 45 8.15 -4.35 4.59
CA ALA A 45 7.17 -3.33 4.95
C ALA A 45 5.76 -3.70 4.49
N LEU A 46 5.66 -4.35 3.35
CA LEU A 46 4.38 -4.65 2.70
C LEU A 46 4.03 -6.14 2.78
N GLU A 47 4.43 -6.77 3.87
CA GLU A 47 4.19 -8.19 4.07
C GLU A 47 2.71 -8.50 4.17
N SER A 48 2.27 -9.49 3.38
CA SER A 48 0.87 -9.91 3.37
C SER A 48 0.43 -10.38 4.76
N GLY A 49 -0.77 -9.98 5.17
CA GLY A 49 -1.32 -10.38 6.45
C GLY A 49 -0.92 -9.49 7.62
N LYS A 50 0.01 -8.56 7.41
CA LYS A 50 0.48 -7.66 8.47
C LYS A 50 0.33 -6.21 8.08
N LEU A 51 -0.66 -5.91 7.26
CA LEU A 51 -0.80 -4.61 6.65
C LEU A 51 -2.27 -4.28 6.47
N LEU A 52 -2.61 -3.02 6.62
CA LEU A 52 -3.93 -2.51 6.29
C LEU A 52 -3.82 -1.57 5.11
N ALA A 53 -4.93 -1.40 4.40
CA ALA A 53 -4.98 -0.52 3.25
C ALA A 53 -6.25 0.31 3.24
N ALA A 54 -6.15 1.51 2.67
CA ALA A 54 -7.31 2.37 2.44
C ALA A 54 -7.26 2.86 1.01
N VAL A 55 -8.42 2.99 0.40
CA VAL A 55 -8.55 3.57 -0.93
C VAL A 55 -9.40 4.81 -0.78
N ASN A 56 -8.86 5.94 -1.21
CA ASN A 56 -9.53 7.24 -1.10
C ASN A 56 -10.02 7.49 0.33
N GLN A 57 -9.16 7.17 1.31
CA GLN A 57 -9.38 7.40 2.73
C GLN A 57 -10.44 6.50 3.37
N THR A 58 -10.80 5.42 2.69
CA THR A 58 -11.74 4.44 3.21
C THR A 58 -11.02 3.09 3.39
N LEU A 59 -11.07 2.54 4.59
CA LEU A 59 -10.46 1.25 4.87
C LEU A 59 -11.12 0.17 4.01
N VAL A 60 -10.31 -0.62 3.32
CA VAL A 60 -10.80 -1.65 2.40
C VAL A 60 -10.00 -2.94 2.57
N GLU A 61 -10.56 -4.02 2.04
CA GLU A 61 -9.85 -5.29 1.95
C GLU A 61 -8.90 -5.26 0.74
N PHE A 62 -7.93 -6.16 0.73
CA PHE A 62 -6.94 -6.20 -0.34
C PHE A 62 -7.51 -6.66 -1.68
N SER A 63 -8.69 -7.25 -1.69
CA SER A 63 -9.40 -7.60 -2.91
C SER A 63 -10.10 -6.41 -3.57
N HIS A 64 -10.14 -5.26 -2.88
CA HIS A 64 -10.82 -4.07 -3.39
C HIS A 64 -10.17 -3.59 -4.70
N PRO A 65 -10.95 -3.28 -5.72
CA PRO A 65 -10.40 -2.82 -7.00
C PRO A 65 -9.68 -1.49 -6.87
N VAL A 66 -8.68 -1.30 -7.72
CA VAL A 66 -7.95 -0.03 -7.80
C VAL A 66 -8.16 0.55 -9.20
N ASN A 67 -8.61 1.79 -9.25
CA ASN A 67 -8.90 2.48 -10.50
C ASN A 67 -7.96 3.66 -10.71
N ALA A 68 -7.85 4.11 -11.94
CA ALA A 68 -7.04 5.28 -12.26
C ALA A 68 -7.52 6.48 -11.45
N GLY A 69 -6.58 7.21 -10.90
CA GLY A 69 -6.89 8.37 -10.07
C GLY A 69 -7.09 8.07 -8.60
N ASP A 70 -7.11 6.81 -8.21
CA ASP A 70 -7.26 6.44 -6.81
C ASP A 70 -6.03 6.77 -5.98
N GLU A 71 -6.26 7.01 -4.70
CA GLU A 71 -5.21 7.18 -3.71
C GLU A 71 -5.25 5.98 -2.78
N VAL A 72 -4.17 5.21 -2.75
CA VAL A 72 -4.09 4.00 -1.93
C VAL A 72 -3.08 4.22 -0.81
N ALA A 73 -3.48 3.96 0.41
CA ALA A 73 -2.60 4.10 1.57
C ALA A 73 -2.32 2.74 2.19
N PHE A 74 -1.07 2.54 2.59
CA PHE A 74 -0.67 1.34 3.32
C PHE A 74 -0.17 1.74 4.71
N PHE A 75 -0.58 1.01 5.72
CA PHE A 75 -0.20 1.29 7.10
C PHE A 75 -0.26 0.02 7.95
N PRO A 76 0.50 -0.02 9.05
CA PRO A 76 0.49 -1.20 9.91
C PRO A 76 -0.84 -1.31 10.66
N PRO A 77 -1.24 -2.52 11.07
CA PRO A 77 -2.44 -2.67 11.88
C PRO A 77 -2.31 -1.88 13.18
N VAL A 78 -3.43 -1.29 13.60
CA VAL A 78 -3.49 -0.63 14.89
C VAL A 78 -3.81 -1.70 15.92
N THR A 79 -2.83 -2.03 16.75
CA THR A 79 -3.10 -2.92 17.87
C THR A 79 -3.78 -2.06 18.94
N GLY A 80 -5.03 -2.30 19.16
CA GLY A 80 -5.78 -1.61 20.17
C GLY A 80 -5.11 -1.80 21.51
N GLY A 81 -4.46 -0.82 21.90
CA GLY A 81 -3.55 -0.76 23.05
C GLY A 81 -4.06 -1.29 24.31
#